data_123265370b5c1bfacbe744fc206cb653
#
_entry.id   123265370b5c1bfacbe744fc206cb653
#
_cell.length_a   1.000
_cell.length_b   1.000
_cell.length_c   1.000
_cell.angle_alpha   90.00
_cell.angle_beta   90.00
_cell.angle_gamma   90.00
#
_symmetry.space_group_name_H-M   'P 1'
#
loop_
_entity.id
_entity.type
_entity.pdbx_description
1 polymer ?
#
loop_
_entity_poly.entity_id
_entity_poly.type
_entity_poly.pdbx_seq_one_letter_code
_entity_poly.pdbx_strand_id
1 'polypeptide(L)'
;RGILETYRDRPVCMRTLDVGGDKQLPYFPIVEENPFLGWRGIRLTLDHPELFLVQLKAMLRASEGLDNLAIMLPMISSGSGIKASRRLLDQAWREVSEEAASRDAVIRYPSLGVMIEVPSALYILPEMAPLIDFWSVGSNDLTQYLLAVDRNNARVASIYDAFHPAVIRALQLLVDASHRYQKPVSVCGELAGDPVGVLLLLAMGYRRFSMNTHNISRIKYVLRQSDLGELKALMADGLKHDNPHVLRGLFARYLEEHGLGGLLRAGHKTKLPD
;
A
#
# COMPACT_ATOMS: atom_id res chain seq x y z
N ARG A 1 4.24 19.08 7.70
CA ARG A 1 3.22 20.06 8.05
C ARG A 1 2.49 20.57 6.79
N GLY A 2 3.19 21.15 5.81
CA GLY A 2 2.56 21.74 4.61
C GLY A 2 1.58 20.80 3.88
N ILE A 3 1.87 19.49 3.79
CA ILE A 3 0.96 18.51 3.19
C ILE A 3 -0.34 18.39 4.01
N LEU A 4 -0.24 18.29 5.33
CA LEU A 4 -1.40 18.19 6.23
C LEU A 4 -2.29 19.45 6.13
N GLU A 5 -1.69 20.62 6.05
CA GLU A 5 -2.41 21.89 5.88
C GLU A 5 -3.10 22.00 4.53
N THR A 6 -2.42 21.60 3.45
CA THR A 6 -2.96 21.62 2.09
C THR A 6 -4.18 20.70 1.93
N TYR A 7 -4.17 19.56 2.64
CA TYR A 7 -5.24 18.55 2.59
C TYR A 7 -6.05 18.51 3.90
N ARG A 8 -6.26 19.65 4.54
CA ARG A 8 -6.91 19.74 5.87
C ARG A 8 -8.21 18.94 5.99
N ASP A 9 -9.04 18.93 4.95
CA ASP A 9 -10.35 18.26 4.93
C ASP A 9 -10.27 16.79 4.45
N ARG A 10 -9.06 16.25 4.32
CA ARG A 10 -8.83 14.90 3.80
C ARG A 10 -7.76 14.18 4.62
N PRO A 11 -7.90 12.85 4.84
CA PRO A 11 -6.87 12.11 5.55
C PRO A 11 -5.55 12.09 4.76
N VAL A 12 -4.46 12.32 5.44
CA VAL A 12 -3.09 12.22 4.93
C VAL A 12 -2.42 11.03 5.60
N CYS A 13 -2.16 9.98 4.83
CA CYS A 13 -1.50 8.79 5.33
C CYS A 13 0.02 8.91 5.14
N MET A 14 0.76 8.82 6.26
CA MET A 14 2.21 8.80 6.28
C MET A 14 2.72 7.42 6.68
N ARG A 15 3.53 6.79 5.81
CA ARG A 15 4.18 5.52 6.13
C ARG A 15 5.40 5.77 7.00
N THR A 16 5.59 4.95 8.04
CA THR A 16 6.84 4.94 8.80
C THR A 16 7.99 4.40 7.96
N LEU A 17 9.21 4.57 8.44
CA LEU A 17 10.43 4.23 7.72
C LEU A 17 10.37 2.79 7.17
N ASP A 18 10.65 2.65 5.89
CA ASP A 18 10.77 1.36 5.19
C ASP A 18 12.12 1.30 4.49
N VAL A 19 13.18 1.25 5.30
CA VAL A 19 14.57 1.10 4.88
C VAL A 19 14.98 -0.35 5.05
N GLY A 20 15.94 -0.81 4.26
CA GLY A 20 16.36 -2.20 4.11
C GLY A 20 15.90 -2.81 2.78
N GLY A 21 16.31 -4.01 2.48
CA GLY A 21 16.04 -4.63 1.20
C GLY A 21 16.74 -3.87 0.06
N ASP A 22 15.95 -3.42 -0.91
CA ASP A 22 16.39 -2.60 -2.05
C ASP A 22 16.48 -1.10 -1.74
N LYS A 23 16.11 -0.67 -0.53
CA LYS A 23 16.03 0.73 -0.11
C LYS A 23 17.12 1.05 0.92
N GLN A 24 18.36 1.01 0.49
CA GLN A 24 19.50 1.30 1.36
C GLN A 24 19.70 2.81 1.56
N LEU A 25 20.15 3.19 2.76
CA LEU A 25 20.62 4.53 3.06
C LEU A 25 22.16 4.55 2.99
N PRO A 26 22.76 5.51 2.26
CA PRO A 26 24.22 5.56 2.13
C PRO A 26 24.99 5.67 3.46
N TYR A 27 24.35 6.29 4.46
CA TYR A 27 24.90 6.49 5.82
C TYR A 27 24.48 5.40 6.82
N PHE A 28 23.66 4.42 6.38
CA PHE A 28 23.22 3.28 7.19
C PHE A 28 23.17 2.04 6.30
N PRO A 29 24.34 1.51 5.88
CA PRO A 29 24.40 0.36 4.99
C PRO A 29 23.99 -0.91 5.73
N ILE A 30 23.02 -1.64 5.17
CA ILE A 30 22.57 -2.95 5.64
C ILE A 30 23.00 -3.97 4.59
N VAL A 31 23.92 -4.88 4.96
CA VAL A 31 24.42 -5.93 4.07
C VAL A 31 23.86 -7.26 4.55
N GLU A 32 23.02 -7.88 3.76
CA GLU A 32 22.37 -9.16 4.03
C GLU A 32 22.39 -10.04 2.79
N GLU A 33 22.39 -11.37 2.97
CA GLU A 33 22.34 -12.32 1.84
C GLU A 33 20.97 -12.29 1.13
N ASN A 34 19.89 -12.06 1.89
CA ASN A 34 18.51 -11.98 1.38
C ASN A 34 17.84 -10.67 1.83
N PRO A 35 18.23 -9.52 1.29
CA PRO A 35 17.81 -8.21 1.80
C PRO A 35 16.29 -8.01 1.86
N PHE A 36 15.53 -8.55 0.89
CA PHE A 36 14.06 -8.45 0.89
C PHE A 36 13.39 -9.23 2.02
N LEU A 37 14.04 -10.29 2.54
CA LEU A 37 13.52 -11.12 3.63
C LEU A 37 14.10 -10.72 4.98
N GLY A 38 15.04 -9.80 5.01
CA GLY A 38 15.85 -9.45 6.15
C GLY A 38 15.29 -8.31 7.01
N TRP A 39 16.21 -7.50 7.47
CA TRP A 39 16.00 -6.43 8.45
C TRP A 39 15.54 -5.15 7.75
N ARG A 40 14.23 -4.98 7.61
CA ARG A 40 13.63 -3.81 6.95
C ARG A 40 12.32 -3.37 7.60
N GLY A 41 11.94 -2.14 7.35
CA GLY A 41 10.66 -1.58 7.76
C GLY A 41 10.46 -1.64 9.26
N ILE A 42 9.32 -2.18 9.71
CA ILE A 42 8.97 -2.25 11.12
C ILE A 42 9.95 -3.11 11.95
N ARG A 43 10.62 -4.09 11.34
CA ARG A 43 11.61 -4.91 12.04
C ARG A 43 12.77 -4.05 12.52
N LEU A 44 13.30 -3.22 11.62
CA LEU A 44 14.37 -2.28 11.93
C LEU A 44 13.94 -1.23 12.95
N THR A 45 12.76 -0.66 12.79
CA THR A 45 12.31 0.42 13.69
C THR A 45 11.94 -0.07 15.09
N LEU A 46 11.56 -1.33 15.26
CA LEU A 46 11.33 -1.93 16.59
C LEU A 46 12.64 -2.31 17.29
N ASP A 47 13.68 -2.66 16.55
CA ASP A 47 15.02 -2.89 17.08
C ASP A 47 15.74 -1.57 17.43
N HIS A 48 15.32 -0.45 16.81
CA HIS A 48 15.79 0.91 17.06
C HIS A 48 14.65 1.83 17.49
N PRO A 49 14.05 1.61 18.67
CA PRO A 49 12.88 2.36 19.13
C PRO A 49 13.15 3.86 19.27
N GLU A 50 14.40 4.26 19.49
CA GLU A 50 14.81 5.66 19.54
C GLU A 50 14.61 6.38 18.19
N LEU A 51 14.95 5.72 17.07
CA LEU A 51 14.73 6.25 15.73
C LEU A 51 13.23 6.32 15.42
N PHE A 52 12.50 5.28 15.81
CA PHE A 52 11.06 5.23 15.61
C PHE A 52 10.33 6.34 16.37
N LEU A 53 10.70 6.56 17.65
CA LEU A 53 10.15 7.64 18.47
C LEU A 53 10.42 9.02 17.87
N VAL A 54 11.61 9.27 17.34
CA VAL A 54 11.94 10.54 16.66
C VAL A 54 11.00 10.76 15.46
N GLN A 55 10.78 9.73 14.64
CA GLN A 55 9.89 9.83 13.49
C GLN A 55 8.43 10.07 13.92
N LEU A 56 7.92 9.30 14.89
CA LEU A 56 6.56 9.43 15.38
C LEU A 56 6.31 10.83 15.98
N LYS A 57 7.23 11.33 16.81
CA LYS A 57 7.15 12.69 17.37
C LYS A 57 7.17 13.77 16.29
N ALA A 58 8.00 13.61 15.25
CA ALA A 58 8.03 14.55 14.11
C ALA A 58 6.69 14.59 13.36
N MET A 59 6.09 13.40 13.10
CA MET A 59 4.76 13.30 12.48
C MET A 59 3.68 13.95 13.32
N LEU A 60 3.68 13.71 14.64
CA LEU A 60 2.72 14.27 15.59
C LEU A 60 2.86 15.79 15.70
N ARG A 61 4.09 16.32 15.84
CA ARG A 61 4.33 17.79 15.84
C ARG A 61 3.88 18.44 14.54
N ALA A 62 4.07 17.75 13.40
CA ALA A 62 3.59 18.24 12.12
C ALA A 62 2.05 18.35 12.05
N SER A 63 1.32 17.56 12.85
CA SER A 63 -0.16 17.53 12.89
C SER A 63 -0.76 18.47 13.95
N GLU A 64 0.03 19.26 14.66
CA GLU A 64 -0.46 20.20 15.67
C GLU A 64 -1.58 21.10 15.13
N GLY A 65 -2.75 21.08 15.79
CA GLY A 65 -3.94 21.79 15.37
C GLY A 65 -4.69 21.21 14.16
N LEU A 66 -4.31 20.00 13.73
CA LEU A 66 -4.91 19.28 12.60
C LEU A 66 -5.38 17.89 13.08
N ASP A 67 -6.37 17.31 12.37
CA ASP A 67 -6.98 16.01 12.72
C ASP A 67 -6.89 14.97 11.61
N ASN A 68 -6.13 15.27 10.56
CA ASN A 68 -6.10 14.49 9.33
C ASN A 68 -4.87 13.58 9.17
N LEU A 69 -4.01 13.43 10.20
CA LEU A 69 -2.87 12.52 10.17
C LEU A 69 -3.32 11.07 10.36
N ALA A 70 -2.88 10.19 9.46
CA ALA A 70 -2.92 8.75 9.61
C ALA A 70 -1.50 8.19 9.47
N ILE A 71 -1.13 7.22 10.31
CA ILE A 71 0.19 6.57 10.31
C ILE A 71 0.04 5.13 9.82
N MET A 72 0.91 4.69 8.93
CA MET A 72 0.90 3.36 8.36
C MET A 72 2.21 2.63 8.62
N LEU A 73 2.11 1.41 9.16
CA LEU A 73 3.24 0.54 9.49
C LEU A 73 3.54 -0.41 8.33
N PRO A 74 4.77 -0.42 7.76
CA PRO A 74 5.18 -1.35 6.72
C PRO A 74 5.61 -2.70 7.31
N MET A 75 5.70 -3.74 6.48
CA MET A 75 6.30 -5.04 6.79
C MET A 75 5.72 -5.75 8.02
N ILE A 76 4.44 -5.53 8.31
CA ILE A 76 3.75 -6.20 9.41
C ILE A 76 3.53 -7.68 9.08
N SER A 77 3.99 -8.56 9.98
CA SER A 77 3.84 -10.01 9.90
C SER A 77 3.14 -10.62 11.11
N SER A 78 2.89 -9.83 12.16
CA SER A 78 2.27 -10.32 13.42
C SER A 78 1.52 -9.21 14.17
N GLY A 79 0.54 -9.59 14.98
CA GLY A 79 -0.16 -8.68 15.89
C GLY A 79 0.75 -8.14 17.01
N SER A 80 1.81 -8.85 17.40
CA SER A 80 2.77 -8.38 18.40
C SER A 80 3.54 -7.15 17.91
N GLY A 81 3.93 -7.12 16.63
CA GLY A 81 4.57 -5.95 16.03
C GLY A 81 3.67 -4.71 16.05
N ILE A 82 2.37 -4.88 15.77
CA ILE A 82 1.39 -3.78 15.87
C ILE A 82 1.28 -3.27 17.31
N LYS A 83 1.17 -4.18 18.28
CA LYS A 83 1.08 -3.81 19.70
C LYS A 83 2.32 -3.10 20.20
N ALA A 84 3.51 -3.54 19.78
CA ALA A 84 4.78 -2.86 20.11
C ALA A 84 4.83 -1.45 19.51
N SER A 85 4.48 -1.30 18.23
CA SER A 85 4.44 -0.01 17.57
C SER A 85 3.42 0.95 18.20
N ARG A 86 2.24 0.44 18.61
CA ARG A 86 1.22 1.24 19.29
C ARG A 86 1.73 1.77 20.63
N ARG A 87 2.45 0.97 21.43
CA ARG A 87 3.04 1.44 22.69
C ARG A 87 4.00 2.61 22.46
N LEU A 88 4.83 2.53 21.41
CA LEU A 88 5.75 3.64 21.06
C LEU A 88 4.99 4.87 20.54
N LEU A 89 3.92 4.66 19.79
CA LEU A 89 3.04 5.76 19.35
C LEU A 89 2.34 6.42 20.55
N ASP A 90 1.85 5.65 21.51
CA ASP A 90 1.22 6.14 22.73
C ASP A 90 2.22 6.96 23.56
N GLN A 91 3.47 6.52 23.66
CA GLN A 91 4.54 7.27 24.32
C GLN A 91 4.82 8.57 23.58
N ALA A 92 5.05 8.52 22.27
CA ALA A 92 5.33 9.70 21.45
C ALA A 92 4.19 10.73 21.53
N TRP A 93 2.94 10.24 21.48
CA TRP A 93 1.77 11.10 21.56
C TRP A 93 1.65 11.79 22.91
N ARG A 94 1.85 11.09 24.03
CA ARG A 94 1.83 11.69 25.37
C ARG A 94 2.88 12.79 25.49
N GLU A 95 4.14 12.50 25.15
CA GLU A 95 5.24 13.45 25.25
C GLU A 95 5.01 14.70 24.38
N VAL A 96 4.55 14.53 23.13
CA VAL A 96 4.27 15.67 22.23
C VAL A 96 3.01 16.43 22.65
N SER A 97 2.01 15.77 23.21
CA SER A 97 0.80 16.41 23.73
C SER A 97 1.09 17.26 24.97
N GLU A 98 1.95 16.80 25.88
CA GLU A 98 2.41 17.57 27.03
C GLU A 98 3.20 18.82 26.59
N GLU A 99 4.10 18.69 25.62
CA GLU A 99 4.82 19.83 25.03
C GLU A 99 3.85 20.83 24.37
N ALA A 100 2.83 20.36 23.65
CA ALA A 100 1.85 21.20 22.96
C ALA A 100 0.94 21.93 23.96
N ALA A 101 0.50 21.27 25.03
CA ALA A 101 -0.36 21.82 26.06
C ALA A 101 0.26 23.06 26.74
N SER A 102 1.59 23.12 26.89
CA SER A 102 2.29 24.29 27.41
C SER A 102 2.15 25.56 26.56
N ARG A 103 1.66 25.40 25.33
CA ARG A 103 1.44 26.47 24.33
C ARG A 103 -0.03 26.56 23.87
N ASP A 104 -0.96 26.02 24.65
CA ASP A 104 -2.40 25.92 24.31
C ASP A 104 -2.69 25.23 22.96
N ALA A 105 -1.80 24.36 22.53
CA ALA A 105 -1.95 23.61 21.28
C ALA A 105 -2.44 22.18 21.52
N VAL A 106 -3.10 21.57 20.53
CA VAL A 106 -3.71 20.25 20.64
C VAL A 106 -3.10 19.31 19.60
N ILE A 107 -2.68 18.14 20.08
CA ILE A 107 -2.28 17.02 19.22
C ILE A 107 -3.37 15.95 19.25
N ARG A 108 -4.02 15.72 18.12
CA ARG A 108 -4.97 14.63 17.98
C ARG A 108 -4.24 13.30 17.84
N TYR A 109 -4.78 12.24 18.46
CA TYR A 109 -4.25 10.89 18.28
C TYR A 109 -4.52 10.43 16.82
N PRO A 110 -3.49 10.02 16.06
CA PRO A 110 -3.66 9.67 14.64
C PRO A 110 -4.32 8.30 14.46
N SER A 111 -4.99 8.10 13.33
CA SER A 111 -5.38 6.77 12.90
C SER A 111 -4.14 5.92 12.61
N LEU A 112 -4.14 4.65 13.06
CA LEU A 112 -3.04 3.71 12.85
C LEU A 112 -3.48 2.60 11.88
N GLY A 113 -2.79 2.48 10.76
CA GLY A 113 -3.00 1.41 9.80
C GLY A 113 -1.76 0.56 9.57
N VAL A 114 -1.94 -0.52 8.81
CA VAL A 114 -0.85 -1.42 8.45
C VAL A 114 -0.81 -1.63 6.94
N MET A 115 0.40 -1.84 6.43
CA MET A 115 0.59 -2.31 5.07
C MET A 115 0.53 -3.83 5.04
N ILE A 116 -0.39 -4.36 4.25
CA ILE A 116 -0.51 -5.79 4.00
C ILE A 116 0.34 -6.10 2.77
N GLU A 117 1.51 -6.60 3.02
CA GLU A 117 2.52 -6.90 2.00
C GLU A 117 3.32 -8.17 2.32
N VAL A 118 3.27 -8.62 3.58
CA VAL A 118 3.83 -9.91 4.00
C VAL A 118 2.72 -10.96 3.99
N PRO A 119 2.86 -12.09 3.30
CA PRO A 119 1.78 -13.09 3.16
C PRO A 119 1.21 -13.61 4.48
N SER A 120 2.02 -13.72 5.54
CA SER A 120 1.54 -14.13 6.87
C SER A 120 0.43 -13.23 7.41
N ALA A 121 0.44 -11.95 7.06
CA ALA A 121 -0.58 -11.00 7.48
C ALA A 121 -1.99 -11.36 6.97
N LEU A 122 -2.09 -12.03 5.82
CA LEU A 122 -3.37 -12.49 5.25
C LEU A 122 -4.08 -13.52 6.15
N TYR A 123 -3.31 -14.29 6.92
CA TYR A 123 -3.83 -15.38 7.77
C TYR A 123 -4.18 -14.93 9.19
N ILE A 124 -3.82 -13.71 9.56
CA ILE A 124 -4.05 -13.14 10.90
C ILE A 124 -4.87 -11.84 10.85
N LEU A 125 -5.67 -11.65 9.79
CA LEU A 125 -6.54 -10.48 9.65
C LEU A 125 -7.52 -10.32 10.83
N PRO A 126 -8.16 -11.40 11.36
CA PRO A 126 -9.03 -11.31 12.53
C PRO A 126 -8.34 -10.71 13.75
N GLU A 127 -7.12 -11.16 14.03
CA GLU A 127 -6.31 -10.74 15.19
C GLU A 127 -5.78 -9.31 15.02
N MET A 128 -5.55 -8.87 13.79
CA MET A 128 -5.08 -7.51 13.49
C MET A 128 -6.21 -6.48 13.48
N ALA A 129 -7.42 -6.86 13.03
CA ALA A 129 -8.52 -5.93 12.84
C ALA A 129 -8.85 -5.06 14.08
N PRO A 130 -8.86 -5.58 15.33
CA PRO A 130 -9.11 -4.76 16.51
C PRO A 130 -7.93 -3.83 16.87
N LEU A 131 -6.76 -4.04 16.28
CA LEU A 131 -5.53 -3.29 16.60
C LEU A 131 -5.26 -2.11 15.66
N ILE A 132 -6.07 -1.95 14.60
CA ILE A 132 -5.82 -0.97 13.54
C ILE A 132 -7.10 -0.26 13.12
N ASP A 133 -6.94 0.85 12.39
CA ASP A 133 -8.06 1.64 11.88
C ASP A 133 -8.28 1.43 10.37
N PHE A 134 -7.24 1.06 9.62
CA PHE A 134 -7.32 0.82 8.17
C PHE A 134 -6.22 -0.13 7.69
N TRP A 135 -6.43 -0.67 6.48
CA TRP A 135 -5.44 -1.47 5.76
C TRP A 135 -5.00 -0.77 4.47
N SER A 136 -3.74 -0.99 4.08
CA SER A 136 -3.23 -0.63 2.77
C SER A 136 -2.49 -1.82 2.17
N VAL A 137 -2.76 -2.14 0.92
CA VAL A 137 -2.10 -3.26 0.25
C VAL A 137 -0.83 -2.77 -0.43
N GLY A 138 0.31 -3.29 -0.03
CA GLY A 138 1.59 -3.11 -0.72
C GLY A 138 1.70 -4.13 -1.86
N SER A 139 1.05 -3.86 -3.01
CA SER A 139 0.87 -4.85 -4.07
C SER A 139 2.19 -5.38 -4.63
N ASN A 140 3.24 -4.56 -4.68
CA ASN A 140 4.53 -4.98 -5.22
C ASN A 140 5.21 -6.03 -4.34
N ASP A 141 5.35 -5.74 -3.04
CA ASP A 141 5.99 -6.65 -2.09
C ASP A 141 5.11 -7.88 -1.83
N LEU A 142 3.78 -7.71 -1.75
CA LEU A 142 2.86 -8.85 -1.61
C LEU A 142 2.99 -9.82 -2.79
N THR A 143 3.04 -9.33 -4.03
CA THR A 143 3.25 -10.17 -5.21
C THR A 143 4.60 -10.89 -5.16
N GLN A 144 5.67 -10.16 -4.83
CA GLN A 144 7.01 -10.71 -4.70
C GLN A 144 7.08 -11.86 -3.70
N TYR A 145 6.52 -11.67 -2.52
CA TYR A 145 6.57 -12.68 -1.46
C TYR A 145 5.60 -13.85 -1.68
N LEU A 146 4.43 -13.62 -2.26
CA LEU A 146 3.49 -14.70 -2.61
C LEU A 146 4.06 -15.63 -3.67
N LEU A 147 4.78 -15.08 -4.65
CA LEU A 147 5.36 -15.84 -5.74
C LEU A 147 6.80 -16.29 -5.46
N ALA A 148 7.39 -15.85 -4.32
CA ALA A 148 8.79 -16.12 -3.96
C ALA A 148 9.76 -15.67 -5.07
N VAL A 149 9.52 -14.52 -5.67
CA VAL A 149 10.28 -13.99 -6.82
C VAL A 149 10.85 -12.63 -6.49
N ASP A 150 12.16 -12.49 -6.60
CA ASP A 150 12.80 -11.17 -6.57
C ASP A 150 12.57 -10.44 -7.91
N ARG A 151 11.75 -9.38 -7.87
CA ARG A 151 11.42 -8.56 -9.05
C ARG A 151 12.64 -7.85 -9.65
N ASN A 152 13.72 -7.67 -8.89
CA ASN A 152 14.96 -7.04 -9.35
C ASN A 152 15.94 -8.06 -9.99
N ASN A 153 15.68 -9.35 -9.86
CA ASN A 153 16.50 -10.40 -10.47
C ASN A 153 15.98 -10.70 -11.89
N ALA A 154 16.74 -10.24 -12.90
CA ALA A 154 16.35 -10.36 -14.31
C ALA A 154 16.07 -11.80 -14.78
N ARG A 155 16.63 -12.83 -14.11
CA ARG A 155 16.42 -14.23 -14.46
C ARG A 155 15.04 -14.77 -14.09
N VAL A 156 14.42 -14.20 -13.06
CA VAL A 156 13.14 -14.67 -12.53
C VAL A 156 12.04 -13.60 -12.59
N ALA A 157 12.38 -12.35 -12.92
CA ALA A 157 11.43 -11.24 -12.98
C ALA A 157 10.23 -11.51 -13.92
N SER A 158 10.39 -12.38 -14.92
CA SER A 158 9.30 -12.79 -15.81
C SER A 158 8.19 -13.60 -15.11
N ILE A 159 8.48 -14.18 -13.93
CA ILE A 159 7.52 -14.92 -13.12
C ILE A 159 6.71 -13.96 -12.23
N TYR A 160 7.22 -12.75 -12.00
CA TYR A 160 6.53 -11.71 -11.23
C TYR A 160 5.33 -11.20 -12.03
N ASP A 161 4.12 -11.56 -11.60
CA ASP A 161 2.88 -11.12 -12.24
C ASP A 161 1.81 -10.77 -11.19
N ALA A 162 1.42 -9.50 -11.14
CA ALA A 162 0.38 -9.02 -10.24
C ALA A 162 -1.03 -9.55 -10.59
N PHE A 163 -1.21 -10.16 -11.78
CA PHE A 163 -2.44 -10.84 -12.19
C PHE A 163 -2.42 -12.34 -11.90
N HIS A 164 -1.36 -12.85 -11.28
CA HIS A 164 -1.29 -14.25 -10.89
C HIS A 164 -2.46 -14.62 -9.98
N PRO A 165 -3.11 -15.81 -10.17
CA PRO A 165 -4.30 -16.21 -9.40
C PRO A 165 -4.12 -16.15 -7.88
N ALA A 166 -2.94 -16.46 -7.35
CA ALA A 166 -2.64 -16.35 -5.92
C ALA A 166 -2.71 -14.90 -5.43
N VAL A 167 -2.20 -13.95 -6.23
CA VAL A 167 -2.24 -12.51 -5.91
C VAL A 167 -3.68 -12.01 -5.92
N ILE A 168 -4.44 -12.38 -6.95
CA ILE A 168 -5.85 -12.00 -7.08
C ILE A 168 -6.67 -12.53 -5.89
N ARG A 169 -6.46 -13.79 -5.49
CA ARG A 169 -7.13 -14.37 -4.31
C ARG A 169 -6.76 -13.63 -3.03
N ALA A 170 -5.51 -13.26 -2.85
CA ALA A 170 -5.07 -12.47 -1.69
C ALA A 170 -5.71 -11.08 -1.66
N LEU A 171 -5.80 -10.41 -2.81
CA LEU A 171 -6.48 -9.13 -2.93
C LEU A 171 -7.99 -9.25 -2.63
N GLN A 172 -8.66 -10.30 -3.11
CA GLN A 172 -10.08 -10.54 -2.82
C GLN A 172 -10.31 -10.79 -1.32
N LEU A 173 -9.47 -11.61 -0.69
CA LEU A 173 -9.53 -11.88 0.75
C LEU A 173 -9.48 -10.58 1.56
N LEU A 174 -8.69 -9.60 1.14
CA LEU A 174 -8.56 -8.30 1.82
C LEU A 174 -9.80 -7.42 1.64
N VAL A 175 -10.44 -7.43 0.47
CA VAL A 175 -11.73 -6.74 0.28
C VAL A 175 -12.81 -7.35 1.17
N ASP A 176 -12.89 -8.68 1.21
CA ASP A 176 -13.87 -9.39 2.04
C ASP A 176 -13.64 -9.11 3.53
N ALA A 177 -12.38 -9.10 3.96
CA ALA A 177 -12.00 -8.73 5.32
C ALA A 177 -12.34 -7.25 5.64
N SER A 178 -12.10 -6.33 4.70
CA SER A 178 -12.47 -4.92 4.82
C SER A 178 -13.96 -4.75 5.15
N HIS A 179 -14.82 -5.48 4.43
CA HIS A 179 -16.26 -5.47 4.69
C HIS A 179 -16.61 -6.14 6.00
N ARG A 180 -16.03 -7.31 6.31
CA ARG A 180 -16.30 -8.08 7.53
C ARG A 180 -15.95 -7.30 8.79
N TYR A 181 -14.78 -6.67 8.81
CA TYR A 181 -14.26 -5.96 9.98
C TYR A 181 -14.54 -4.45 9.96
N GLN A 182 -15.24 -3.96 8.95
CA GLN A 182 -15.57 -2.54 8.77
C GLN A 182 -14.31 -1.64 8.83
N LYS A 183 -13.20 -2.12 8.22
CA LYS A 183 -11.94 -1.37 8.13
C LYS A 183 -11.70 -0.97 6.68
N PRO A 184 -11.52 0.31 6.39
CA PRO A 184 -11.22 0.74 5.03
C PRO A 184 -9.93 0.13 4.51
N VAL A 185 -9.93 -0.26 3.23
CA VAL A 185 -8.77 -0.77 2.53
C VAL A 185 -8.39 0.09 1.33
N SER A 186 -7.10 0.33 1.15
CA SER A 186 -6.52 0.98 -0.03
C SER A 186 -5.49 0.06 -0.70
N VAL A 187 -5.17 0.33 -1.96
CA VAL A 187 -4.06 -0.34 -2.66
C VAL A 187 -3.03 0.70 -3.05
N CYS A 188 -1.78 0.40 -2.79
CA CYS A 188 -0.62 1.14 -3.30
C CYS A 188 0.27 0.21 -4.15
N GLY A 189 1.26 0.80 -4.80
CA GLY A 189 2.15 0.10 -5.73
C GLY A 189 1.74 0.29 -7.18
N GLU A 190 2.44 -0.40 -8.08
CA GLU A 190 2.31 -0.21 -9.52
C GLU A 190 0.94 -0.61 -10.05
N LEU A 191 0.34 -1.65 -9.47
CA LEU A 191 -0.98 -2.15 -9.88
C LEU A 191 -2.07 -1.07 -9.76
N ALA A 192 -2.00 -0.19 -8.75
CA ALA A 192 -2.94 0.90 -8.56
C ALA A 192 -2.77 2.03 -9.60
N GLY A 193 -1.58 2.16 -10.19
CA GLY A 193 -1.25 3.14 -11.24
C GLY A 193 -1.31 2.59 -12.67
N ASP A 194 -1.57 1.29 -12.85
CA ASP A 194 -1.78 0.63 -14.14
C ASP A 194 -3.26 0.72 -14.55
N PRO A 195 -3.59 1.21 -15.76
CA PRO A 195 -4.98 1.28 -16.23
C PRO A 195 -5.73 -0.07 -16.20
N VAL A 196 -5.05 -1.17 -16.55
CA VAL A 196 -5.65 -2.51 -16.50
C VAL A 196 -5.81 -2.97 -15.05
N GLY A 197 -4.77 -2.74 -14.24
CA GLY A 197 -4.76 -3.12 -12.82
C GLY A 197 -5.84 -2.39 -12.02
N VAL A 198 -6.01 -1.09 -12.22
CA VAL A 198 -7.01 -0.33 -11.48
C VAL A 198 -8.45 -0.74 -11.82
N LEU A 199 -8.75 -1.15 -13.07
CA LEU A 199 -10.06 -1.65 -13.46
C LEU A 199 -10.37 -2.99 -12.77
N LEU A 200 -9.39 -3.89 -12.70
CA LEU A 200 -9.52 -5.13 -11.94
C LEU A 200 -9.77 -4.84 -10.45
N LEU A 201 -8.96 -3.97 -9.84
CA LEU A 201 -9.14 -3.59 -8.45
C LEU A 201 -10.51 -2.95 -8.18
N LEU A 202 -11.00 -2.12 -9.10
CA LEU A 202 -12.34 -1.53 -9.03
C LEU A 202 -13.43 -2.60 -9.09
N ALA A 203 -13.31 -3.57 -10.00
CA ALA A 203 -14.22 -4.73 -10.13
C ALA A 203 -14.26 -5.57 -8.84
N MET A 204 -13.11 -5.78 -8.21
CA MET A 204 -12.96 -6.50 -6.93
C MET A 204 -13.63 -5.80 -5.75
N GLY A 205 -13.86 -4.47 -5.83
CA GLY A 205 -14.48 -3.70 -4.77
C GLY A 205 -13.57 -2.66 -4.10
N TYR A 206 -12.32 -2.52 -4.51
CA TYR A 206 -11.47 -1.44 -4.03
C TYR A 206 -11.98 -0.07 -4.47
N ARG A 207 -11.82 0.95 -3.61
CA ARG A 207 -12.28 2.33 -3.86
C ARG A 207 -11.23 3.38 -3.53
N ARG A 208 -10.07 2.98 -3.01
CA ARG A 208 -8.97 3.86 -2.62
C ARG A 208 -7.68 3.36 -3.25
N PHE A 209 -7.08 4.21 -4.09
CA PHE A 209 -5.88 3.89 -4.88
C PHE A 209 -4.81 4.93 -4.60
N SER A 210 -3.61 4.50 -4.26
CA SER A 210 -2.44 5.35 -4.06
C SER A 210 -1.43 5.09 -5.16
N MET A 211 -0.98 6.14 -5.82
CA MET A 211 -0.08 6.07 -6.97
C MET A 211 0.77 7.33 -7.08
N ASN A 212 1.77 7.30 -7.96
CA ASN A 212 2.53 8.48 -8.32
C ASN A 212 1.62 9.57 -8.91
N THR A 213 1.92 10.84 -8.62
CA THR A 213 1.08 11.98 -8.98
C THR A 213 0.81 12.08 -10.48
N HIS A 214 1.79 11.77 -11.33
CA HIS A 214 1.64 11.78 -12.80
C HIS A 214 0.66 10.72 -13.34
N ASN A 215 0.36 9.66 -12.59
CA ASN A 215 -0.63 8.66 -12.98
C ASN A 215 -2.07 9.07 -12.60
N ILE A 216 -2.25 10.00 -11.65
CA ILE A 216 -3.57 10.33 -11.09
C ILE A 216 -4.56 10.77 -12.18
N SER A 217 -4.18 11.70 -13.06
CA SER A 217 -5.07 12.22 -14.11
C SER A 217 -5.49 11.11 -15.07
N ARG A 218 -4.55 10.27 -15.49
CA ARG A 218 -4.78 9.12 -16.38
C ARG A 218 -5.75 8.12 -15.75
N ILE A 219 -5.50 7.72 -14.52
CA ILE A 219 -6.32 6.75 -13.80
C ILE A 219 -7.72 7.33 -13.51
N LYS A 220 -7.83 8.59 -13.11
CA LYS A 220 -9.14 9.24 -12.94
C LYS A 220 -9.96 9.26 -14.22
N TYR A 221 -9.31 9.48 -15.37
CA TYR A 221 -9.98 9.47 -16.65
C TYR A 221 -10.51 8.07 -16.98
N VAL A 222 -9.68 7.04 -16.84
CA VAL A 222 -10.08 5.63 -17.03
C VAL A 222 -11.28 5.27 -16.16
N LEU A 223 -11.20 5.54 -14.85
CA LEU A 223 -12.27 5.20 -13.90
C LEU A 223 -13.61 5.88 -14.22
N ARG A 224 -13.57 7.12 -14.75
CA ARG A 224 -14.78 7.87 -15.12
C ARG A 224 -15.47 7.36 -16.38
N GLN A 225 -14.74 6.71 -17.26
CA GLN A 225 -15.24 6.15 -18.51
C GLN A 225 -15.65 4.67 -18.39
N SER A 226 -15.50 4.07 -17.21
CA SER A 226 -15.71 2.65 -17.02
C SER A 226 -17.04 2.34 -16.35
N ASP A 227 -17.72 1.28 -16.81
CA ASP A 227 -18.91 0.74 -16.18
C ASP A 227 -18.55 -0.39 -15.20
N LEU A 228 -18.99 -0.26 -13.95
CA LEU A 228 -18.68 -1.22 -12.89
C LEU A 228 -19.35 -2.58 -13.12
N GLY A 229 -20.52 -2.62 -13.74
CA GLY A 229 -21.23 -3.87 -14.03
C GLY A 229 -20.47 -4.71 -15.06
N GLU A 230 -20.03 -4.07 -16.15
CA GLU A 230 -19.20 -4.70 -17.17
C GLU A 230 -17.88 -5.22 -16.62
N LEU A 231 -17.20 -4.40 -15.80
CA LEU A 231 -15.93 -4.80 -15.17
C LEU A 231 -16.09 -6.02 -14.25
N LYS A 232 -17.17 -6.09 -13.49
CA LYS A 232 -17.49 -7.27 -12.65
C LYS A 232 -17.75 -8.52 -13.49
N ALA A 233 -18.45 -8.38 -14.62
CA ALA A 233 -18.69 -9.48 -15.54
C ALA A 233 -17.38 -10.00 -16.15
N LEU A 234 -16.51 -9.10 -16.61
CA LEU A 234 -15.18 -9.45 -17.11
C LEU A 234 -14.31 -10.14 -16.05
N MET A 235 -14.33 -9.67 -14.81
CA MET A 235 -13.62 -10.31 -13.71
C MET A 235 -14.14 -11.73 -13.47
N ALA A 236 -15.46 -11.89 -13.40
CA ALA A 236 -16.09 -13.21 -13.19
C ALA A 236 -15.78 -14.20 -14.31
N ASP A 237 -15.66 -13.72 -15.55
CA ASP A 237 -15.24 -14.55 -16.68
C ASP A 237 -13.75 -14.89 -16.61
N GLY A 238 -12.90 -13.90 -16.39
CA GLY A 238 -11.46 -14.08 -16.30
C GLY A 238 -11.01 -15.03 -15.19
N LEU A 239 -11.71 -15.02 -14.05
CA LEU A 239 -11.42 -15.90 -12.90
C LEU A 239 -11.73 -17.39 -13.14
N LYS A 240 -12.42 -17.74 -14.23
CA LYS A 240 -12.61 -19.14 -14.64
C LYS A 240 -11.33 -19.75 -15.25
N HIS A 241 -10.36 -18.91 -15.58
CA HIS A 241 -9.11 -19.30 -16.22
C HIS A 241 -7.94 -19.22 -15.23
N ASP A 242 -7.07 -20.22 -15.26
CA ASP A 242 -5.86 -20.24 -14.42
C ASP A 242 -4.71 -19.40 -15.01
N ASN A 243 -4.88 -18.90 -16.23
CA ASN A 243 -3.86 -18.12 -16.93
C ASN A 243 -4.02 -16.61 -16.66
N PRO A 244 -3.07 -15.96 -15.99
CA PRO A 244 -3.14 -14.52 -15.68
C PRO A 244 -3.21 -13.64 -16.93
N HIS A 245 -2.65 -14.08 -18.06
CA HIS A 245 -2.71 -13.33 -19.32
C HIS A 245 -4.13 -13.24 -19.88
N VAL A 246 -5.01 -14.22 -19.62
CA VAL A 246 -6.41 -14.16 -20.04
C VAL A 246 -7.12 -13.03 -19.29
N LEU A 247 -7.02 -13.00 -17.96
CA LEU A 247 -7.64 -11.97 -17.15
C LEU A 247 -7.13 -10.57 -17.54
N ARG A 248 -5.82 -10.39 -17.64
CA ARG A 248 -5.21 -9.14 -18.09
C ARG A 248 -5.68 -8.74 -19.50
N GLY A 249 -5.77 -9.70 -20.42
CA GLY A 249 -6.21 -9.49 -21.80
C GLY A 249 -7.66 -9.03 -21.91
N LEU A 250 -8.55 -9.54 -21.06
CA LEU A 250 -9.96 -9.10 -21.02
C LEU A 250 -10.08 -7.63 -20.67
N PHE A 251 -9.40 -7.19 -19.61
CA PHE A 251 -9.43 -5.77 -19.19
C PHE A 251 -8.68 -4.85 -20.17
N ALA A 252 -7.61 -5.32 -20.81
CA ALA A 252 -6.92 -4.56 -21.84
C ALA A 252 -7.82 -4.35 -23.07
N ARG A 253 -8.52 -5.38 -23.53
CA ARG A 253 -9.49 -5.30 -24.63
C ARG A 253 -10.64 -4.35 -24.29
N TYR A 254 -11.16 -4.42 -23.06
CA TYR A 254 -12.18 -3.46 -22.61
C TYR A 254 -11.72 -2.01 -22.79
N LEU A 255 -10.48 -1.68 -22.42
CA LEU A 255 -9.94 -0.34 -22.63
C LEU A 255 -9.84 0.03 -24.13
N GLU A 256 -9.47 -0.90 -24.99
CA GLU A 256 -9.40 -0.67 -26.43
C GLU A 256 -10.78 -0.42 -27.03
N GLU A 257 -11.77 -1.24 -26.70
CA GLU A 257 -13.16 -1.13 -27.17
C GLU A 257 -13.84 0.17 -26.74
N HIS A 258 -13.43 0.72 -25.57
CA HIS A 258 -13.94 2.01 -25.06
C HIS A 258 -13.09 3.21 -25.49
N GLY A 259 -12.19 3.06 -26.46
CA GLY A 259 -11.36 4.16 -26.98
C GLY A 259 -10.24 4.61 -26.04
N LEU A 260 -9.94 3.83 -25.01
CA LEU A 260 -8.92 4.12 -23.99
C LEU A 260 -7.58 3.39 -24.26
N GLY A 261 -7.45 2.67 -25.38
CA GLY A 261 -6.27 1.86 -25.74
C GLY A 261 -4.97 2.69 -25.82
N GLY A 262 -5.04 3.97 -26.16
CA GLY A 262 -3.89 4.88 -26.15
C GLY A 262 -3.23 5.00 -24.76
N LEU A 263 -4.00 4.81 -23.67
CA LEU A 263 -3.52 4.90 -22.31
C LEU A 263 -2.72 3.66 -21.87
N LEU A 264 -2.86 2.53 -22.56
CA LEU A 264 -2.04 1.33 -22.33
C LEU A 264 -0.57 1.54 -22.73
N ARG A 265 -0.35 2.34 -23.78
CA ARG A 265 0.98 2.56 -24.40
C ARG A 265 1.77 3.68 -23.72
N ALA A 266 1.11 4.60 -23.04
CA ALA A 266 1.72 5.78 -22.44
C ALA A 266 2.64 5.50 -21.23
N GLY A 267 2.80 4.24 -20.81
CA GLY A 267 3.66 3.82 -19.69
C GLY A 267 4.90 3.01 -20.10
N HIS A 268 4.95 2.51 -21.33
CA HIS A 268 6.14 1.82 -21.84
C HIS A 268 7.08 2.85 -22.46
N LYS A 269 8.17 3.20 -21.75
CA LYS A 269 9.33 3.80 -22.41
C LYS A 269 9.79 2.78 -23.47
N THR A 270 9.50 3.04 -24.73
CA THR A 270 10.23 2.45 -25.84
C THR A 270 11.70 2.81 -25.61
N LYS A 271 12.54 1.85 -25.20
CA LYS A 271 13.97 1.96 -25.41
C LYS A 271 14.12 2.09 -26.93
N LEU A 272 14.45 3.29 -27.39
CA LEU A 272 14.97 3.45 -28.74
C LEU A 272 16.24 2.60 -28.81
N PRO A 273 16.41 1.77 -29.85
CA PRO A 273 17.69 1.11 -30.07
C PRO A 273 18.73 2.19 -30.33
N ASP A 274 19.90 2.05 -29.65
CA ASP A 274 21.11 2.85 -29.89
C ASP A 274 21.64 2.61 -31.31
#